data_097280d2e68f86e2cc03e56efb669edc
#
_entry.id   097280d2e68f86e2cc03e56efb669edc
#
_cell.length_a   1.000
_cell.length_b   1.000
_cell.length_c   1.000
_cell.angle_alpha   90.00
_cell.angle_beta   90.00
_cell.angle_gamma   90.00
#
_symmetry.space_group_name_H-M   'P 1'
#
loop_
_entity.id
_entity.type
_entity.pdbx_description
1 polymer ?
#
loop_
_entity_poly.entity_id
_entity_poly.type
_entity_poly.pdbx_seq_one_letter_code
_entity_poly.pdbx_strand_id
1 'polypeptide(L)'
;LIQVVKLRLADAQLAQNKYDEALKTLSGDVDPAFKATVEELRGDIFVAKKDIDSAKKAYQAAWDSLLERKQERQILQIKLESVGVLVEDPQIERPILETQVEES
;
A
#
# COMPACT_ATOMS: atom_id res chain seq x y z
N LEU A 1 -7.89 5.97 -19.68
CA LEU A 1 -8.67 5.38 -18.58
C LEU A 1 -8.61 6.27 -17.35
N ILE A 2 -9.74 6.39 -16.66
CA ILE A 2 -9.76 7.10 -15.38
C ILE A 2 -9.10 6.24 -14.32
N GLN A 3 -8.59 6.89 -13.27
CA GLN A 3 -7.77 6.22 -12.27
C GLN A 3 -8.51 5.08 -11.55
N VAL A 4 -9.79 5.27 -11.25
CA VAL A 4 -10.58 4.22 -10.58
C VAL A 4 -10.65 2.96 -11.44
N VAL A 5 -10.82 3.13 -12.75
CA VAL A 5 -10.88 1.99 -13.68
C VAL A 5 -9.51 1.29 -13.75
N LYS A 6 -8.43 2.06 -13.78
CA LYS A 6 -7.08 1.47 -13.76
C LYS A 6 -6.84 0.66 -12.50
N LEU A 7 -7.26 1.18 -11.36
CA LEU A 7 -7.10 0.46 -10.09
C LEU A 7 -7.85 -0.86 -10.09
N ARG A 8 -9.08 -0.85 -10.59
CA ARG A 8 -9.88 -2.08 -10.67
C ARG A 8 -9.28 -3.08 -11.64
N LEU A 9 -8.80 -2.60 -12.78
CA LEU A 9 -8.15 -3.47 -13.76
C LEU A 9 -6.88 -4.09 -13.19
N ALA A 10 -6.04 -3.29 -12.55
CA ALA A 10 -4.81 -3.80 -11.96
C ALA A 10 -5.10 -4.82 -10.86
N ASP A 11 -6.12 -4.57 -10.04
CA ASP A 11 -6.52 -5.50 -8.99
C ASP A 11 -6.98 -6.84 -9.58
N ALA A 12 -7.77 -6.79 -10.65
CA ALA A 12 -8.20 -8.00 -11.34
C ALA A 12 -7.02 -8.75 -11.95
N GLN A 13 -6.06 -8.02 -12.52
CA GLN A 13 -4.87 -8.62 -13.09
C GLN A 13 -4.01 -9.28 -12.01
N LEU A 14 -3.90 -8.64 -10.86
CA LEU A 14 -3.23 -9.24 -9.71
C LEU A 14 -3.89 -10.54 -9.29
N ALA A 15 -5.22 -10.56 -9.22
CA ALA A 15 -5.96 -11.75 -8.85
C ALA A 15 -5.75 -12.89 -9.85
N GLN A 16 -5.43 -12.58 -11.09
CA GLN A 16 -5.14 -13.56 -12.14
C GLN A 16 -3.64 -13.88 -12.23
N ASN A 17 -2.85 -13.40 -11.29
CA ASN A 17 -1.40 -13.58 -11.27
C ASN A 17 -0.68 -12.93 -12.46
N LYS A 18 -1.29 -11.91 -13.06
CA LYS A 18 -0.69 -11.16 -14.16
C LYS A 18 0.01 -9.94 -13.61
N TYR A 19 1.10 -10.18 -12.91
CA TYR A 19 1.77 -9.15 -12.10
C TYR A 19 2.36 -8.03 -12.97
N ASP A 20 3.06 -8.37 -14.03
CA ASP A 20 3.70 -7.35 -14.87
C ASP A 20 2.65 -6.52 -15.61
N GLU A 21 1.56 -7.15 -16.03
CA GLU A 21 0.45 -6.41 -16.63
C GLU A 21 -0.19 -5.46 -15.63
N ALA A 22 -0.37 -5.90 -14.40
CA ALA A 22 -0.94 -5.06 -13.35
C ALA A 22 -0.05 -3.84 -13.08
N LEU A 23 1.25 -4.04 -12.99
CA LEU A 23 2.19 -2.94 -12.81
C LEU A 23 2.14 -1.96 -13.98
N LYS A 24 2.04 -2.48 -15.19
CA LYS A 24 1.93 -1.64 -16.38
C LYS A 24 0.65 -0.82 -16.36
N THR A 25 -0.45 -1.43 -15.95
CA THR A 25 -1.73 -0.73 -15.83
C THR A 25 -1.63 0.45 -14.86
N LEU A 26 -0.85 0.31 -13.80
CA LEU A 26 -0.67 1.36 -12.80
C LEU A 26 0.39 2.39 -13.17
N SER A 27 1.09 2.21 -14.29
CA SER A 27 2.12 3.15 -14.72
C SER A 27 1.49 4.42 -15.31
N GLY A 28 2.32 5.45 -15.45
CA GLY A 28 1.88 6.73 -16.02
C GLY A 28 1.52 7.73 -14.93
N ASP A 29 0.90 8.81 -15.34
CA ASP A 29 0.54 9.88 -14.42
C ASP A 29 -0.57 9.44 -13.48
N VAL A 30 -0.42 9.82 -12.22
CA VAL A 30 -1.37 9.47 -11.17
C VAL A 30 -1.90 10.76 -10.54
N ASP A 31 -3.23 10.87 -10.47
CA ASP A 31 -3.84 11.96 -9.73
C ASP A 31 -3.37 11.88 -8.27
N PRO A 32 -2.91 13.00 -7.69
CA PRO A 32 -2.47 12.99 -6.29
C PRO A 32 -3.49 12.40 -5.32
N ALA A 33 -4.78 12.51 -5.64
CA ALA A 33 -5.82 11.94 -4.79
C ALA A 33 -5.75 10.40 -4.73
N PHE A 34 -5.15 9.76 -5.72
CA PHE A 34 -5.06 8.30 -5.80
C PHE A 34 -3.66 7.76 -5.59
N LYS A 35 -2.68 8.63 -5.35
CA LYS A 35 -1.29 8.20 -5.28
C LYS A 35 -1.06 7.13 -4.21
N ALA A 36 -1.59 7.35 -3.02
CA ALA A 36 -1.41 6.38 -1.94
C ALA A 36 -2.04 5.03 -2.30
N THR A 37 -3.23 5.05 -2.88
CA THR A 37 -3.93 3.83 -3.27
C THR A 37 -3.15 3.08 -4.35
N VAL A 38 -2.65 3.80 -5.34
CA VAL A 38 -1.86 3.20 -6.42
C VAL A 38 -0.58 2.56 -5.87
N GLU A 39 0.14 3.29 -5.02
CA GLU A 39 1.38 2.77 -4.46
C GLU A 39 1.14 1.59 -3.53
N GLU A 40 0.05 1.59 -2.78
CA GLU A 40 -0.30 0.46 -1.95
C GLU A 40 -0.57 -0.78 -2.80
N LEU A 41 -1.32 -0.63 -3.88
CA LEU A 41 -1.59 -1.75 -4.78
C LEU A 41 -0.31 -2.24 -5.47
N ARG A 42 0.58 -1.33 -5.85
CA ARG A 42 1.88 -1.72 -6.40
C ARG A 42 2.65 -2.56 -5.38
N GLY A 43 2.64 -2.15 -4.12
CA GLY A 43 3.26 -2.92 -3.06
C GLY A 43 2.67 -4.32 -2.95
N ASP A 44 1.36 -4.43 -3.01
CA ASP A 44 0.70 -5.73 -2.97
C ASP A 44 1.14 -6.63 -4.14
N ILE A 45 1.26 -6.04 -5.33
CA ILE A 45 1.73 -6.78 -6.51
C ILE A 45 3.18 -7.25 -6.31
N PHE A 46 4.06 -6.39 -5.82
CA PHE A 46 5.44 -6.78 -5.57
C PHE A 46 5.56 -7.87 -4.51
N VAL A 47 4.73 -7.82 -3.47
CA VAL A 47 4.70 -8.90 -2.48
C VAL A 47 4.31 -10.22 -3.15
N ALA A 48 3.32 -10.20 -4.03
CA ALA A 48 2.90 -11.40 -4.75
C ALA A 48 4.01 -11.92 -5.66
N LYS A 49 4.82 -11.03 -6.23
CA LYS A 49 5.99 -11.41 -7.04
C LYS A 49 7.17 -11.86 -6.18
N LYS A 50 7.06 -11.73 -4.87
CA LYS A 50 8.15 -11.98 -3.92
C LYS A 50 9.32 -11.02 -4.08
N ASP A 51 9.05 -9.83 -4.61
CA ASP A 51 10.02 -8.74 -4.71
C ASP A 51 9.81 -7.81 -3.53
N ILE A 52 10.35 -8.20 -2.40
CA ILE A 52 10.12 -7.51 -1.14
C ILE A 52 10.75 -6.12 -1.13
N ASP A 53 11.90 -5.95 -1.76
CA ASP A 53 12.56 -4.63 -1.80
C ASP A 53 11.71 -3.61 -2.53
N SER A 54 11.15 -3.98 -3.67
CA SER A 54 10.26 -3.09 -4.40
C SER A 54 8.96 -2.84 -3.65
N ALA A 55 8.45 -3.86 -2.95
CA ALA A 55 7.26 -3.71 -2.11
C ALA A 55 7.48 -2.69 -1.00
N LYS A 56 8.64 -2.72 -0.36
CA LYS A 56 8.98 -1.74 0.67
C LYS A 56 8.95 -0.32 0.12
N LYS A 57 9.54 -0.12 -1.05
CA LYS A 57 9.56 1.21 -1.68
C LYS A 57 8.16 1.69 -2.01
N ALA A 58 7.33 0.83 -2.55
CA ALA A 58 5.96 1.19 -2.91
C ALA A 58 5.13 1.54 -1.67
N TYR A 59 5.22 0.71 -0.64
CA TYR A 59 4.49 0.98 0.60
C TYR A 59 5.00 2.24 1.28
N GLN A 60 6.30 2.51 1.23
CA GLN A 60 6.84 3.73 1.80
C GLN A 60 6.32 4.97 1.05
N ALA A 61 6.24 4.89 -0.28
CA ALA A 61 5.68 5.97 -1.08
C ALA A 61 4.21 6.21 -0.73
N ALA A 62 3.45 5.15 -0.52
CA ALA A 62 2.06 5.25 -0.10
C ALA A 62 1.95 5.91 1.28
N TRP A 63 2.80 5.51 2.20
CA TRP A 63 2.83 6.09 3.55
C TRP A 63 3.12 7.58 3.51
N ASP A 64 4.14 7.98 2.74
CA ASP A 64 4.50 9.39 2.62
C ASP A 64 3.35 10.22 2.06
N SER A 65 2.63 9.68 1.08
CA SER A 65 1.47 10.35 0.52
C SER A 65 0.35 10.50 1.54
N LEU A 66 0.11 9.48 2.35
CA LEU A 66 -0.93 9.53 3.39
C LEU A 66 -0.57 10.50 4.51
N LEU A 67 0.71 10.62 4.84
CA LEU A 67 1.16 11.59 5.83
C LEU A 67 0.76 13.02 5.43
N GLU A 68 0.95 13.34 4.17
CA GLU A 68 0.58 14.67 3.66
C GLU A 68 -0.92 14.90 3.74
N ARG A 69 -1.71 13.86 3.55
CA ARG A 69 -3.16 13.96 3.42
C ARG A 69 -3.90 13.63 4.70
N LYS A 70 -3.19 13.15 5.72
CA LYS A 70 -3.77 12.74 7.00
C LYS A 70 -4.92 11.76 6.83
N GLN A 71 -4.79 10.85 5.86
CA GLN A 71 -5.77 9.81 5.63
C GLN A 71 -5.48 8.61 6.51
N GLU A 72 -6.38 7.64 6.46
CA GLU A 72 -6.25 6.42 7.24
C GLU A 72 -4.95 5.68 6.92
N ARG A 73 -4.14 5.38 7.93
CA ARG A 73 -2.80 4.85 7.75
C ARG A 73 -2.53 3.52 8.46
N GLN A 74 -3.50 3.05 9.23
CA GLN A 74 -3.26 1.86 10.04
C GLN A 74 -3.01 0.61 9.22
N ILE A 75 -3.78 0.40 8.17
CA ILE A 75 -3.62 -0.77 7.31
C ILE A 75 -2.27 -0.73 6.60
N LEU A 76 -1.87 0.45 6.13
CA LEU A 76 -0.58 0.60 5.47
C LEU A 76 0.58 0.35 6.45
N GLN A 77 0.43 0.77 7.68
CA GLN A 77 1.44 0.50 8.70
C GLN A 77 1.64 -1.01 8.87
N ILE A 78 0.55 -1.76 8.92
CA ILE A 78 0.63 -3.22 9.02
C ILE A 78 1.36 -3.81 7.82
N LYS A 79 1.06 -3.33 6.62
CA LYS A 79 1.72 -3.81 5.40
C LYS A 79 3.22 -3.50 5.39
N LEU A 80 3.59 -2.30 5.81
CA LEU A 80 5.00 -1.93 5.92
C LEU A 80 5.74 -2.81 6.91
N GLU A 81 5.14 -3.03 8.05
CA GLU A 81 5.77 -3.86 9.08
C GLU A 81 5.89 -5.31 8.64
N SER A 82 4.96 -5.79 7.84
CA SER A 82 5.02 -7.15 7.33
C SER A 82 6.19 -7.36 6.35
N VAL A 83 6.68 -6.30 5.72
CA VAL A 83 7.84 -6.39 4.83
C VAL A 83 9.12 -5.88 5.50
N GLY A 84 9.09 -5.65 6.81
CA GLY A 84 10.27 -5.34 7.59
C GLY A 84 10.57 -3.86 7.78
N VAL A 85 9.61 -2.98 7.52
CA VAL A 85 9.77 -1.55 7.78
C VAL A 85 9.01 -1.18 9.05
N LEU A 86 9.73 -0.69 10.04
CA LEU A 86 9.10 -0.23 11.26
C LEU A 86 8.66 1.22 11.07
N VAL A 87 7.38 1.47 11.28
CA VAL A 87 6.81 2.80 11.12
C VAL A 87 6.38 3.33 12.49
N GLU A 88 6.81 4.53 12.80
CA GLU A 88 6.38 5.23 14.02
C GLU A 88 5.60 6.48 13.63
N ASP A 89 4.39 6.57 14.12
CA ASP A 89 3.57 7.74 13.93
C ASP A 89 2.70 7.91 15.16
N PRO A 90 2.92 8.98 15.95
CA PRO A 90 2.16 9.17 17.18
C PRO A 90 0.67 9.44 16.93
N GLN A 91 0.29 9.74 15.71
CA GLN A 91 -1.11 9.97 15.35
C GLN A 91 -1.87 8.69 15.04
N ILE A 92 -1.16 7.57 14.99
CA ILE A 92 -1.77 6.28 14.66
C ILE A 92 -1.57 5.35 15.84
N GLU A 93 -2.66 4.83 16.36
CA GLU A 93 -2.57 3.78 17.37
C GLU A 93 -2.26 2.47 16.67
N ARG A 94 -1.39 1.70 17.27
CA ARG A 94 -1.11 0.37 16.75
C ARG A 94 -2.33 -0.50 16.98
N PRO A 95 -2.87 -1.09 15.94
CA PRO A 95 -4.08 -1.86 16.07
C PRO A 95 -3.83 -3.14 16.84
N ILE A 96 -4.83 -3.64 17.47
CA ILE A 96 -4.86 -5.00 18.04
C ILE A 96 -3.88 -5.22 19.18
N LEU A 97 -2.57 -5.15 18.92
CA LEU A 97 -1.58 -5.48 19.95
C LEU A 97 -1.68 -4.59 21.17
N GLU A 98 -1.85 -3.29 20.98
CA GLU A 98 -2.00 -2.38 22.09
C GLU A 98 -3.30 -2.62 22.81
N THR A 99 -4.37 -2.86 22.08
CA THR A 99 -5.66 -3.15 22.67
C THR A 99 -5.59 -4.42 23.51
N GLN A 100 -4.92 -5.44 23.03
CA GLN A 100 -4.77 -6.67 23.77
C GLN A 100 -3.94 -6.49 25.04
N VAL A 101 -2.91 -5.68 24.95
CA VAL A 101 -2.07 -5.39 26.11
C VAL A 101 -2.87 -4.67 27.18
N GLU A 102 -3.70 -3.72 26.79
CA GLU A 102 -4.50 -2.97 27.75
C GLU A 102 -5.51 -3.84 28.46
N GLU A 103 -6.03 -4.84 27.79
CA GLU A 103 -7.00 -5.75 28.38
C GLU A 103 -6.37 -6.72 29.34
N SER A 104 -5.08 -6.88 29.26
CA SER A 104 -4.35 -7.77 30.14
C SER A 104 -4.08 -7.10 31.48
#